data_c57eaada4a7510b0f6a6038e3579bf2a
#
_entry.id   c57eaada4a7510b0f6a6038e3579bf2a
#
_cell.length_a   1.000
_cell.length_b   1.000
_cell.length_c   1.000
_cell.angle_alpha   90.00
_cell.angle_beta   90.00
_cell.angle_gamma   90.00
#
_symmetry.space_group_name_H-M   'P 1'
#
loop_
_entity.id
_entity.type
_entity.pdbx_description
1 polymer ?
#
loop_
_entity_poly.entity_id
_entity_poly.type
_entity_poly.pdbx_seq_one_letter_code
_entity_poly.pdbx_strand_id
1 'polypeptide(L)'
;MLFRSDYSIETALKYDSPVISCDSRQIYKEMTIGTAVPSAEQLSAVQHYFIHSHSVEQLYTAGRYEVEALELINRLFEEGHQTLVMAGGSGFYVDALVDGLDDFPAADIKLRNELMARLKEEGVESLRLELKGLDPESYASIDIANGQRVVRALEVCLMTGKPFSSFKTNSTKKRDFDIEKIGLVRPRDVLYDRINRRVVQMIDDGLVEEVRSLVQFRELAALKTVGYKEIFDWFDWQDGLVSAEGWGPTTPGDGPVTSLERAVELIQRNTRHYAKRQLSYWGRDKSIRWMEI
;
A
#
# COMPACT_ATOMS: atom_id res chain seq x y z
N MET A 1 -1.93 7.74 12.10
CA MET A 1 -2.19 6.29 12.14
C MET A 1 -2.34 5.70 13.54
N LEU A 2 -1.63 6.13 14.59
CA LEU A 2 -1.82 5.61 15.98
C LEU A 2 -3.27 5.61 16.47
N PHE A 3 -4.03 6.66 16.19
CA PHE A 3 -5.43 6.74 16.61
C PHE A 3 -6.39 5.79 15.85
N ARG A 4 -6.02 5.27 14.69
CA ARG A 4 -6.83 4.23 14.03
C ARG A 4 -6.77 2.92 14.79
N SER A 5 -5.58 2.55 15.27
CA SER A 5 -5.42 1.33 16.05
C SER A 5 -6.22 1.40 17.34
N ASP A 6 -6.10 2.50 18.11
CA ASP A 6 -6.84 2.66 19.37
C ASP A 6 -8.36 2.63 19.13
N TYR A 7 -8.86 3.42 18.18
CA TYR A 7 -10.29 3.44 17.84
C TYR A 7 -10.78 2.08 17.31
N SER A 8 -9.98 1.38 16.49
CA SER A 8 -10.37 0.07 15.98
C SER A 8 -10.42 -0.99 17.10
N ILE A 9 -9.50 -0.93 18.06
CA ILE A 9 -9.49 -1.83 19.22
C ILE A 9 -10.68 -1.55 20.14
N GLU A 10 -10.95 -0.29 20.48
CA GLU A 10 -12.13 0.10 21.27
C GLU A 10 -13.43 -0.36 20.59
N THR A 11 -13.51 -0.18 19.27
CA THR A 11 -14.67 -0.61 18.49
C THR A 11 -14.78 -2.14 18.47
N ALA A 12 -13.68 -2.84 18.29
CA ALA A 12 -13.63 -4.30 18.27
C ALA A 12 -14.07 -4.89 19.61
N LEU A 13 -13.56 -4.34 20.71
CA LEU A 13 -13.96 -4.76 22.08
C LEU A 13 -15.46 -4.51 22.32
N LYS A 14 -15.99 -3.38 21.84
CA LYS A 14 -17.42 -3.04 21.98
C LYS A 14 -18.34 -4.03 21.28
N TYR A 15 -17.92 -4.57 20.13
CA TYR A 15 -18.74 -5.44 19.30
C TYR A 15 -18.33 -6.91 19.38
N ASP A 16 -17.44 -7.27 20.29
CA ASP A 16 -16.86 -8.62 20.41
C ASP A 16 -16.34 -9.14 19.06
N SER A 17 -15.57 -8.29 18.40
CA SER A 17 -15.07 -8.50 17.05
C SER A 17 -13.55 -8.61 17.04
N PRO A 18 -12.95 -9.43 16.19
CA PRO A 18 -11.54 -9.28 15.83
C PRO A 18 -11.35 -8.01 14.96
N VAL A 19 -10.10 -7.60 14.79
CA VAL A 19 -9.70 -6.56 13.84
C VAL A 19 -9.12 -7.22 12.58
N ILE A 20 -9.69 -6.90 11.43
CA ILE A 20 -9.19 -7.32 10.12
C ILE A 20 -8.38 -6.15 9.52
N SER A 21 -7.06 -6.30 9.44
CA SER A 21 -6.21 -5.25 8.87
C SER A 21 -6.36 -5.17 7.36
N CYS A 22 -6.61 -3.96 6.85
CA CYS A 22 -6.53 -3.64 5.42
C CYS A 22 -5.33 -2.73 5.11
N ASP A 23 -4.21 -2.95 5.77
CA ASP A 23 -2.95 -2.28 5.47
C ASP A 23 -2.04 -3.17 4.63
N SER A 24 -1.70 -2.72 3.42
CA SER A 24 -0.92 -3.49 2.45
C SER A 24 0.57 -3.63 2.80
N ARG A 25 0.99 -3.13 3.95
CA ARG A 25 2.36 -3.23 4.44
C ARG A 25 2.48 -3.97 5.76
N GLN A 26 1.53 -3.80 6.69
CA GLN A 26 1.49 -4.53 7.95
C GLN A 26 1.31 -6.05 7.79
N ILE A 27 0.90 -6.48 6.61
CA ILE A 27 0.74 -7.90 6.29
C ILE A 27 2.08 -8.66 6.26
N TYR A 28 3.20 -7.97 6.04
CA TYR A 28 4.51 -8.60 5.90
C TYR A 28 5.21 -8.80 7.23
N LYS A 29 5.70 -10.03 7.47
CA LYS A 29 6.33 -10.46 8.74
C LYS A 29 7.60 -9.68 9.07
N GLU A 30 8.34 -9.32 8.04
CA GLU A 30 9.65 -8.69 8.14
C GLU A 30 9.57 -7.16 8.31
N MET A 31 8.36 -6.58 8.23
CA MET A 31 8.14 -5.14 8.21
C MET A 31 7.29 -4.72 9.43
N THR A 32 7.91 -4.32 10.52
CA THR A 32 7.25 -4.02 11.80
C THR A 32 7.24 -2.53 12.12
N ILE A 33 8.43 -1.95 12.30
CA ILE A 33 8.59 -0.57 12.76
C ILE A 33 8.14 0.42 11.68
N GLY A 34 8.68 0.28 10.47
CA GLY A 34 8.39 1.19 9.36
C GLY A 34 6.93 1.14 8.89
N THR A 35 6.21 0.07 9.16
CA THR A 35 4.78 -0.08 8.85
C THR A 35 3.88 0.27 10.02
N ALA A 36 4.46 0.50 11.18
CA ALA A 36 3.76 0.79 12.42
C ALA A 36 2.70 -0.25 12.78
N VAL A 37 3.12 -1.50 12.82
CA VAL A 37 2.33 -2.60 13.37
C VAL A 37 1.86 -2.23 14.77
N PRO A 38 0.64 -2.60 15.18
CA PRO A 38 0.18 -2.40 16.55
C PRO A 38 1.13 -3.01 17.58
N SER A 39 1.23 -2.38 18.75
CA SER A 39 2.10 -2.88 19.84
C SER A 39 1.68 -4.27 20.32
N ALA A 40 2.59 -4.97 20.99
CA ALA A 40 2.28 -6.27 21.58
C ALA A 40 1.08 -6.21 22.55
N GLU A 41 0.94 -5.11 23.30
CA GLU A 41 -0.22 -4.85 24.16
C GLU A 41 -1.51 -4.72 23.33
N GLN A 42 -1.48 -3.96 22.24
CA GLN A 42 -2.63 -3.79 21.33
C GLN A 42 -3.01 -5.10 20.65
N LEU A 43 -2.02 -5.91 20.23
CA LEU A 43 -2.26 -7.21 19.60
C LEU A 43 -2.79 -8.25 20.60
N SER A 44 -2.42 -8.15 21.88
CA SER A 44 -2.95 -9.02 22.91
C SER A 44 -4.37 -8.67 23.39
N ALA A 45 -4.77 -7.39 23.23
CA ALA A 45 -6.09 -6.93 23.64
C ALA A 45 -7.22 -7.45 22.75
N VAL A 46 -6.95 -7.61 21.44
CA VAL A 46 -7.92 -8.07 20.43
C VAL A 46 -7.19 -8.89 19.37
N GLN A 47 -7.82 -9.97 18.90
CA GLN A 47 -7.30 -10.75 17.78
C GLN A 47 -7.22 -9.88 16.53
N HIS A 48 -6.04 -9.90 15.86
CA HIS A 48 -5.82 -9.21 14.58
C HIS A 48 -5.53 -10.20 13.47
N TYR A 49 -6.15 -10.00 12.32
CA TYR A 49 -5.88 -10.75 11.09
C TYR A 49 -5.16 -9.87 10.07
N PHE A 50 -4.40 -10.48 9.17
CA PHE A 50 -3.58 -9.82 8.14
C PHE A 50 -2.50 -8.89 8.69
N ILE A 51 -2.00 -9.19 9.89
CA ILE A 51 -0.78 -8.61 10.44
C ILE A 51 0.27 -9.70 10.50
N HIS A 52 1.46 -9.46 9.95
CA HIS A 52 2.58 -10.41 9.91
C HIS A 52 2.20 -11.82 9.39
N SER A 53 1.28 -11.89 8.44
CA SER A 53 0.75 -13.16 7.92
C SER A 53 1.52 -13.69 6.70
N HIS A 54 2.24 -12.81 5.97
CA HIS A 54 2.94 -13.14 4.73
C HIS A 54 4.39 -12.68 4.76
N SER A 55 5.26 -13.29 3.94
CA SER A 55 6.63 -12.83 3.72
C SER A 55 6.69 -11.78 2.62
N VAL A 56 7.68 -10.86 2.69
CA VAL A 56 7.98 -9.88 1.63
C VAL A 56 8.34 -10.54 0.28
N GLU A 57 8.79 -11.79 0.31
CA GLU A 57 9.10 -12.56 -0.90
C GLU A 57 7.86 -13.04 -1.66
N GLN A 58 6.70 -13.03 -1.01
CA GLN A 58 5.45 -13.44 -1.62
C GLN A 58 4.79 -12.27 -2.34
N LEU A 59 4.42 -12.46 -3.60
CA LEU A 59 3.58 -11.50 -4.29
C LEU A 59 2.18 -11.50 -3.66
N TYR A 60 1.84 -10.41 -2.98
CA TYR A 60 0.53 -10.23 -2.38
C TYR A 60 -0.20 -9.07 -3.03
N THR A 61 -1.35 -9.37 -3.63
CA THR A 61 -2.12 -8.41 -4.45
C THR A 61 -3.46 -8.09 -3.79
N ALA A 62 -4.10 -7.01 -4.21
CA ALA A 62 -5.43 -6.66 -3.72
C ALA A 62 -6.49 -7.73 -4.09
N GLY A 63 -6.36 -8.40 -5.24
CA GLY A 63 -7.25 -9.51 -5.58
C GLY A 63 -7.06 -10.71 -4.66
N ARG A 64 -5.82 -11.03 -4.27
CA ARG A 64 -5.58 -12.07 -3.27
C ARG A 64 -6.14 -11.68 -1.91
N TYR A 65 -5.97 -10.40 -1.52
CA TYR A 65 -6.58 -9.87 -0.30
C TYR A 65 -8.11 -9.97 -0.32
N GLU A 66 -8.76 -9.63 -1.44
CA GLU A 66 -10.22 -9.77 -1.60
C GLU A 66 -10.68 -11.20 -1.28
N VAL A 67 -10.05 -12.19 -1.91
CA VAL A 67 -10.43 -13.60 -1.72
C VAL A 67 -10.22 -14.04 -0.28
N GLU A 68 -9.01 -13.89 0.25
CA GLU A 68 -8.65 -14.33 1.60
C GLU A 68 -9.46 -13.60 2.70
N ALA A 69 -9.72 -12.28 2.51
CA ALA A 69 -10.50 -11.50 3.46
C ALA A 69 -11.98 -11.88 3.46
N LEU A 70 -12.57 -12.17 2.28
CA LEU A 70 -13.96 -12.65 2.19
C LEU A 70 -14.11 -14.05 2.81
N GLU A 71 -13.18 -14.95 2.56
CA GLU A 71 -13.18 -16.28 3.19
C GLU A 71 -13.11 -16.16 4.72
N LEU A 72 -12.24 -15.27 5.23
CA LEU A 72 -12.14 -15.00 6.65
C LEU A 72 -13.43 -14.40 7.23
N ILE A 73 -14.00 -13.40 6.57
CA ILE A 73 -15.24 -12.73 7.01
C ILE A 73 -16.39 -13.73 7.08
N ASN A 74 -16.58 -14.55 6.06
CA ASN A 74 -17.63 -15.56 6.03
C ASN A 74 -17.47 -16.55 7.19
N ARG A 75 -16.25 -17.06 7.40
CA ARG A 75 -15.96 -17.95 8.53
C ARG A 75 -16.27 -17.30 9.88
N LEU A 76 -15.87 -16.04 10.09
CA LEU A 76 -16.13 -15.35 11.35
C LEU A 76 -17.64 -15.13 11.59
N PHE A 77 -18.42 -14.86 10.54
CA PHE A 77 -19.89 -14.80 10.67
C PHE A 77 -20.49 -16.18 10.98
N GLU A 78 -19.97 -17.28 10.40
CA GLU A 78 -20.37 -18.65 10.73
C GLU A 78 -20.00 -19.03 12.17
N GLU A 79 -18.90 -18.51 12.69
CA GLU A 79 -18.47 -18.64 14.09
C GLU A 79 -19.35 -17.86 15.08
N GLY A 80 -20.27 -17.01 14.57
CA GLY A 80 -21.29 -16.31 15.35
C GLY A 80 -21.05 -14.83 15.58
N HIS A 81 -19.97 -14.25 15.05
CA HIS A 81 -19.78 -12.80 15.12
C HIS A 81 -20.91 -12.08 14.37
N GLN A 82 -21.48 -11.04 14.98
CA GLN A 82 -22.55 -10.24 14.36
C GLN A 82 -22.02 -8.99 13.67
N THR A 83 -20.84 -8.52 14.05
CA THR A 83 -20.16 -7.35 13.53
C THR A 83 -18.68 -7.65 13.43
N LEU A 84 -18.05 -7.24 12.33
CA LEU A 84 -16.61 -7.34 12.13
C LEU A 84 -16.00 -5.97 11.91
N VAL A 85 -14.85 -5.71 12.54
CA VAL A 85 -14.14 -4.44 12.43
C VAL A 85 -12.99 -4.58 11.45
N MET A 86 -13.04 -3.86 10.34
CA MET A 86 -11.93 -3.71 9.40
C MET A 86 -11.24 -2.38 9.61
N ALA A 87 -9.92 -2.37 9.72
CA ALA A 87 -9.13 -1.17 9.96
C ALA A 87 -7.89 -1.12 9.06
N GLY A 88 -7.62 0.06 8.48
CA GLY A 88 -6.41 0.27 7.69
C GLY A 88 -6.48 1.51 6.82
N GLY A 89 -5.56 1.61 5.86
CA GLY A 89 -5.44 2.81 5.02
C GLY A 89 -5.12 2.54 3.57
N SER A 90 -5.11 1.28 3.15
CA SER A 90 -4.87 0.91 1.75
C SER A 90 -6.19 0.92 1.00
N GLY A 91 -6.51 2.07 0.37
CA GLY A 91 -7.78 2.27 -0.32
C GLY A 91 -8.10 1.14 -1.29
N PHE A 92 -7.10 0.70 -2.06
CA PHE A 92 -7.31 -0.36 -3.04
C PHE A 92 -7.64 -1.73 -2.40
N TYR A 93 -7.21 -2.01 -1.16
CA TYR A 93 -7.62 -3.20 -0.42
C TYR A 93 -9.06 -3.10 0.07
N VAL A 94 -9.43 -1.90 0.54
CA VAL A 94 -10.82 -1.64 0.97
C VAL A 94 -11.77 -1.73 -0.20
N ASP A 95 -11.44 -1.09 -1.34
CA ASP A 95 -12.29 -1.16 -2.54
C ASP A 95 -12.42 -2.59 -3.06
N ALA A 96 -11.31 -3.36 -3.07
CA ALA A 96 -11.33 -4.76 -3.46
C ALA A 96 -12.32 -5.58 -2.61
N LEU A 97 -12.32 -5.34 -1.28
CA LEU A 97 -13.26 -6.03 -0.40
C LEU A 97 -14.70 -5.51 -0.53
N VAL A 98 -14.89 -4.19 -0.58
CA VAL A 98 -16.21 -3.56 -0.56
C VAL A 98 -16.92 -3.69 -1.91
N ASP A 99 -16.26 -3.22 -2.95
CA ASP A 99 -16.84 -3.12 -4.29
C ASP A 99 -16.49 -4.33 -5.19
N GLY A 100 -15.44 -5.06 -4.81
CA GLY A 100 -14.86 -6.12 -5.62
C GLY A 100 -13.92 -5.58 -6.70
N LEU A 101 -13.06 -6.44 -7.19
CA LEU A 101 -12.23 -6.13 -8.34
C LEU A 101 -12.81 -6.78 -9.60
N ASP A 102 -12.55 -6.16 -10.74
CA ASP A 102 -12.80 -6.78 -12.03
C ASP A 102 -11.99 -8.07 -12.18
N ASP A 103 -12.52 -9.05 -12.88
CA ASP A 103 -11.93 -10.39 -13.02
C ASP A 103 -10.78 -10.37 -14.05
N PHE A 104 -9.67 -9.74 -13.64
CA PHE A 104 -8.43 -9.77 -14.42
C PHE A 104 -7.70 -11.11 -14.28
N PRO A 105 -7.02 -11.58 -15.34
CA PRO A 105 -6.19 -12.77 -15.25
C PRO A 105 -5.10 -12.62 -14.19
N ALA A 106 -4.70 -13.73 -13.57
CA ALA A 106 -3.59 -13.75 -12.64
C ALA A 106 -2.31 -13.20 -13.30
N ALA A 107 -1.41 -12.64 -12.49
CA ALA A 107 -0.17 -12.09 -13.00
C ALA A 107 0.76 -13.21 -13.55
N ASP A 108 1.29 -13.01 -14.74
CA ASP A 108 2.45 -13.78 -15.22
C ASP A 108 3.73 -13.14 -14.70
N ILE A 109 4.34 -13.78 -13.71
CA ILE A 109 5.54 -13.25 -13.05
C ILE A 109 6.70 -13.09 -14.03
N LYS A 110 6.87 -14.03 -14.98
CA LYS A 110 7.95 -13.98 -15.96
C LYS A 110 7.76 -12.78 -16.90
N LEU A 111 6.61 -12.68 -17.53
CA LEU A 111 6.28 -11.57 -18.43
C LEU A 111 6.33 -10.22 -17.70
N ARG A 112 5.82 -10.16 -16.47
CA ARG A 112 5.91 -8.94 -15.65
C ARG A 112 7.34 -8.51 -15.41
N ASN A 113 8.23 -9.44 -15.05
CA ASN A 113 9.64 -9.14 -14.83
C ASN A 113 10.31 -8.65 -16.11
N GLU A 114 10.01 -9.26 -17.27
CA GLU A 114 10.49 -8.80 -18.58
C GLU A 114 10.02 -7.37 -18.88
N LEU A 115 8.74 -7.08 -18.69
CA LEU A 115 8.18 -5.72 -18.89
C LEU A 115 8.75 -4.69 -17.90
N MET A 116 9.03 -5.10 -16.66
CA MET A 116 9.68 -4.24 -15.66
C MET A 116 11.15 -3.97 -16.01
N ALA A 117 11.87 -4.93 -16.55
CA ALA A 117 13.22 -4.73 -17.06
C ALA A 117 13.20 -3.74 -18.24
N ARG A 118 12.33 -3.92 -19.20
CA ARG A 118 12.11 -2.98 -20.32
C ARG A 118 11.75 -1.56 -19.82
N LEU A 119 10.87 -1.46 -18.82
CA LEU A 119 10.54 -0.16 -18.23
C LEU A 119 11.77 0.56 -17.65
N LYS A 120 12.69 -0.20 -17.04
CA LYS A 120 13.94 0.34 -16.48
C LYS A 120 14.94 0.76 -17.57
N GLU A 121 15.05 0.00 -18.64
CA GLU A 121 16.04 0.19 -19.71
C GLU A 121 15.55 1.21 -20.77
N GLU A 122 14.29 1.09 -21.22
CA GLU A 122 13.73 1.86 -22.32
C GLU A 122 12.93 3.08 -21.84
N GLY A 123 12.57 3.11 -20.54
CA GLY A 123 11.64 4.09 -19.99
C GLY A 123 10.16 3.77 -20.30
N VAL A 124 9.26 4.61 -19.80
CA VAL A 124 7.80 4.39 -19.96
C VAL A 124 7.30 4.69 -21.37
N GLU A 125 8.05 5.48 -22.16
CA GLU A 125 7.64 5.95 -23.48
C GLU A 125 7.41 4.79 -24.46
N SER A 126 8.37 3.87 -24.56
CA SER A 126 8.30 2.70 -25.43
C SER A 126 7.07 1.83 -25.09
N LEU A 127 6.90 1.53 -23.81
CA LEU A 127 5.81 0.67 -23.33
C LEU A 127 4.43 1.31 -23.55
N ARG A 128 4.30 2.61 -23.33
CA ARG A 128 3.00 3.28 -23.57
C ARG A 128 2.60 3.36 -25.04
N LEU A 129 3.60 3.48 -25.93
CA LEU A 129 3.33 3.44 -27.38
C LEU A 129 2.86 2.04 -27.82
N GLU A 130 3.45 0.98 -27.27
CA GLU A 130 3.00 -0.40 -27.49
C GLU A 130 1.56 -0.60 -26.96
N LEU A 131 1.28 -0.09 -25.73
CA LEU A 131 -0.08 -0.13 -25.18
C LEU A 131 -1.08 0.61 -26.07
N LYS A 132 -0.70 1.73 -26.65
CA LYS A 132 -1.56 2.48 -27.59
C LYS A 132 -1.97 1.66 -28.80
N GLY A 133 -1.07 0.79 -29.28
CA GLY A 133 -1.35 -0.13 -30.38
C GLY A 133 -2.28 -1.28 -30.02
N LEU A 134 -2.14 -1.82 -28.78
CA LEU A 134 -2.88 -2.99 -28.31
C LEU A 134 -4.22 -2.62 -27.66
N ASP A 135 -4.29 -1.46 -27.00
CA ASP A 135 -5.47 -0.99 -26.26
C ASP A 135 -5.51 0.55 -26.21
N PRO A 136 -6.01 1.20 -27.30
CA PRO A 136 -6.14 2.65 -27.34
C PRO A 136 -7.04 3.24 -26.25
N GLU A 137 -8.04 2.49 -25.78
CA GLU A 137 -8.96 2.92 -24.74
C GLU A 137 -8.24 3.01 -23.39
N SER A 138 -7.46 1.98 -23.02
CA SER A 138 -6.62 2.03 -21.82
C SER A 138 -5.56 3.10 -21.92
N TYR A 139 -4.92 3.28 -23.07
CA TYR A 139 -3.97 4.37 -23.27
C TYR A 139 -4.57 5.75 -22.98
N ALA A 140 -5.84 5.99 -23.35
CA ALA A 140 -6.54 7.25 -23.11
C ALA A 140 -7.04 7.41 -21.66
N SER A 141 -7.29 6.31 -20.94
CA SER A 141 -7.99 6.34 -19.64
C SER A 141 -7.11 6.11 -18.43
N ILE A 142 -5.97 5.42 -18.56
CA ILE A 142 -5.06 5.21 -17.44
C ILE A 142 -4.03 6.33 -17.31
N ASP A 143 -3.42 6.45 -16.14
CA ASP A 143 -2.25 7.32 -15.96
C ASP A 143 -1.03 6.70 -16.66
N ILE A 144 -0.81 7.11 -17.90
CA ILE A 144 0.29 6.61 -18.76
C ILE A 144 1.68 7.08 -18.33
N ALA A 145 1.78 8.04 -17.41
CA ALA A 145 3.05 8.40 -16.76
C ALA A 145 3.45 7.39 -15.67
N ASN A 146 2.50 6.61 -15.19
CA ASN A 146 2.74 5.57 -14.20
C ASN A 146 3.16 4.27 -14.88
N GLY A 147 4.48 4.00 -14.94
CA GLY A 147 5.03 2.81 -15.56
C GLY A 147 4.47 1.49 -15.04
N GLN A 148 4.14 1.40 -13.75
CA GLN A 148 3.52 0.19 -13.15
C GLN A 148 2.13 -0.09 -13.75
N ARG A 149 1.33 0.95 -13.99
CA ARG A 149 0.01 0.83 -14.61
C ARG A 149 0.13 0.44 -16.07
N VAL A 150 1.07 1.02 -16.79
CA VAL A 150 1.36 0.67 -18.19
C VAL A 150 1.81 -0.80 -18.29
N VAL A 151 2.76 -1.22 -17.46
CA VAL A 151 3.22 -2.62 -17.39
C VAL A 151 2.05 -3.56 -17.13
N ARG A 152 1.19 -3.26 -16.17
CA ARG A 152 0.02 -4.14 -15.89
C ARG A 152 -0.95 -4.23 -17.05
N ALA A 153 -1.23 -3.14 -17.72
CA ALA A 153 -2.11 -3.14 -18.89
C ALA A 153 -1.50 -3.95 -20.04
N LEU A 154 -0.21 -3.77 -20.33
CA LEU A 154 0.52 -4.55 -21.33
C LEU A 154 0.58 -6.03 -21.00
N GLU A 155 0.88 -6.39 -19.74
CA GLU A 155 0.90 -7.77 -19.28
C GLU A 155 -0.42 -8.48 -19.61
N VAL A 156 -1.55 -7.86 -19.29
CA VAL A 156 -2.88 -8.43 -19.59
C VAL A 156 -3.12 -8.56 -21.09
N CYS A 157 -2.80 -7.52 -21.87
CA CYS A 157 -2.95 -7.57 -23.32
C CYS A 157 -2.12 -8.70 -23.95
N LEU A 158 -0.86 -8.82 -23.56
CA LEU A 158 0.08 -9.81 -24.13
C LEU A 158 -0.26 -11.25 -23.71
N MET A 159 -0.68 -11.43 -22.45
CA MET A 159 -1.09 -12.76 -21.95
C MET A 159 -2.36 -13.28 -22.62
N THR A 160 -3.32 -12.39 -22.83
CA THR A 160 -4.69 -12.80 -23.20
C THR A 160 -4.99 -12.63 -24.69
N GLY A 161 -4.19 -11.80 -25.37
CA GLY A 161 -4.51 -11.35 -26.73
C GLY A 161 -5.73 -10.43 -26.79
N LYS A 162 -6.24 -9.94 -25.66
CA LYS A 162 -7.39 -9.03 -25.55
C LYS A 162 -7.00 -7.69 -24.93
N PRO A 163 -7.67 -6.59 -25.28
CA PRO A 163 -7.45 -5.31 -24.65
C PRO A 163 -7.66 -5.37 -23.13
N PHE A 164 -6.82 -4.70 -22.35
CA PHE A 164 -7.00 -4.57 -20.90
C PHE A 164 -8.34 -3.90 -20.55
N SER A 165 -8.78 -2.93 -21.36
CA SER A 165 -10.09 -2.27 -21.22
C SER A 165 -11.26 -3.24 -21.26
N SER A 166 -11.15 -4.32 -22.03
CA SER A 166 -12.23 -5.33 -22.13
C SER A 166 -12.50 -6.09 -20.84
N PHE A 167 -11.57 -6.07 -19.88
CA PHE A 167 -11.74 -6.67 -18.56
C PHE A 167 -12.31 -5.69 -17.52
N LYS A 168 -12.36 -4.39 -17.84
CA LYS A 168 -12.92 -3.37 -16.96
C LYS A 168 -14.45 -3.36 -17.09
N THR A 169 -15.12 -4.05 -16.19
CA THR A 169 -16.58 -4.05 -16.14
C THR A 169 -17.12 -2.90 -15.31
N ASN A 170 -16.30 -2.34 -14.40
CA ASN A 170 -16.70 -1.35 -13.39
C ASN A 170 -17.95 -1.79 -12.61
N SER A 171 -18.15 -3.09 -12.46
CA SER A 171 -19.30 -3.65 -11.76
C SER A 171 -18.99 -3.81 -10.28
N THR A 172 -19.84 -3.28 -9.43
CA THR A 172 -19.77 -3.53 -7.99
C THR A 172 -20.29 -4.92 -7.69
N LYS A 173 -19.47 -5.76 -7.06
CA LYS A 173 -19.86 -7.10 -6.60
C LYS A 173 -20.70 -6.95 -5.32
N LYS A 174 -21.92 -7.48 -5.33
CA LYS A 174 -22.76 -7.46 -4.13
C LYS A 174 -22.13 -8.32 -3.02
N ARG A 175 -22.12 -7.80 -1.80
CA ARG A 175 -21.74 -8.54 -0.59
C ARG A 175 -23.00 -9.00 0.15
N ASP A 176 -22.91 -10.11 0.86
CA ASP A 176 -24.04 -10.67 1.64
C ASP A 176 -24.10 -10.10 3.06
N PHE A 177 -23.44 -8.97 3.30
CA PHE A 177 -23.41 -8.25 4.57
C PHE A 177 -23.45 -6.73 4.34
N ASP A 178 -23.92 -6.01 5.35
CA ASP A 178 -23.96 -4.56 5.34
C ASP A 178 -22.59 -3.97 5.70
N ILE A 179 -22.26 -2.83 5.10
CA ILE A 179 -20.98 -2.15 5.29
C ILE A 179 -21.20 -0.72 5.73
N GLU A 180 -20.72 -0.39 6.94
CA GLU A 180 -20.64 1.00 7.41
C GLU A 180 -19.19 1.50 7.25
N LYS A 181 -19.00 2.62 6.54
CA LYS A 181 -17.70 3.24 6.33
C LYS A 181 -17.51 4.43 7.27
N ILE A 182 -16.47 4.37 8.11
CA ILE A 182 -16.11 5.44 9.04
C ILE A 182 -14.74 5.99 8.68
N GLY A 183 -14.68 7.28 8.35
CA GLY A 183 -13.44 8.01 8.10
C GLY A 183 -13.01 8.79 9.35
N LEU A 184 -11.80 8.56 9.84
CA LEU A 184 -11.25 9.28 10.98
C LEU A 184 -10.38 10.44 10.51
N VAL A 185 -10.65 11.64 11.01
CA VAL A 185 -9.90 12.86 10.67
C VAL A 185 -9.40 13.58 11.91
N ARG A 186 -8.39 14.42 11.72
CA ARG A 186 -7.87 15.39 12.69
C ARG A 186 -7.54 16.69 11.99
N PRO A 187 -7.48 17.81 12.70
CA PRO A 187 -6.90 19.05 12.19
C PRO A 187 -5.52 18.77 11.56
N ARG A 188 -5.25 19.43 10.45
CA ARG A 188 -4.09 19.12 9.59
C ARG A 188 -2.75 19.33 10.32
N ASP A 189 -2.66 20.36 11.11
CA ASP A 189 -1.48 20.69 11.91
C ASP A 189 -1.20 19.61 12.96
N VAL A 190 -2.24 19.17 13.69
CA VAL A 190 -2.17 18.08 14.67
C VAL A 190 -1.75 16.77 14.00
N LEU A 191 -2.33 16.45 12.84
CA LEU A 191 -1.97 15.26 12.08
C LEU A 191 -0.50 15.29 11.64
N TYR A 192 -0.01 16.42 11.15
CA TYR A 192 1.36 16.58 10.66
C TYR A 192 2.38 16.52 11.79
N ASP A 193 2.09 17.13 12.94
CA ASP A 193 2.93 17.04 14.11
C ASP A 193 3.05 15.59 14.62
N ARG A 194 1.94 14.87 14.69
CA ARG A 194 1.95 13.43 15.05
C ARG A 194 2.73 12.57 14.06
N ILE A 195 2.61 12.83 12.77
CA ILE A 195 3.41 12.15 11.75
C ILE A 195 4.89 12.38 11.99
N ASN A 196 5.28 13.63 12.20
CA ASN A 196 6.70 13.99 12.40
C ASN A 196 7.27 13.32 13.65
N ARG A 197 6.58 13.41 14.80
CA ARG A 197 7.00 12.75 16.05
C ARG A 197 7.10 11.23 15.90
N ARG A 198 6.15 10.63 15.20
CA ARG A 198 6.16 9.19 14.97
C ARG A 198 7.36 8.74 14.14
N VAL A 199 7.76 9.48 13.13
CA VAL A 199 8.95 9.14 12.33
C VAL A 199 10.20 9.18 13.20
N VAL A 200 10.34 10.16 14.07
CA VAL A 200 11.46 10.21 15.03
C VAL A 200 11.41 8.96 15.93
N GLN A 201 10.26 8.66 16.51
CA GLN A 201 10.10 7.47 17.34
C GLN A 201 10.46 6.17 16.60
N MET A 202 10.08 6.03 15.31
CA MET A 202 10.48 4.86 14.50
C MET A 202 12.00 4.72 14.37
N ILE A 203 12.72 5.83 14.24
CA ILE A 203 14.20 5.80 14.20
C ILE A 203 14.74 5.34 15.56
N ASP A 204 14.22 5.89 16.66
CA ASP A 204 14.62 5.52 18.02
C ASP A 204 14.29 4.05 18.35
N ASP A 205 13.20 3.51 17.78
CA ASP A 205 12.76 2.12 17.91
C ASP A 205 13.59 1.14 17.05
N GLY A 206 14.50 1.63 16.18
CA GLY A 206 15.40 0.79 15.39
C GLY A 206 14.97 0.60 13.92
N LEU A 207 14.29 1.56 13.32
CA LEU A 207 13.88 1.49 11.90
C LEU A 207 15.08 1.31 10.97
N VAL A 208 16.24 1.91 11.28
CA VAL A 208 17.44 1.80 10.45
C VAL A 208 17.93 0.35 10.39
N GLU A 209 17.95 -0.32 11.53
CA GLU A 209 18.36 -1.72 11.68
C GLU A 209 17.36 -2.66 10.98
N GLU A 210 16.06 -2.39 11.11
CA GLU A 210 15.01 -3.13 10.38
C GLU A 210 15.25 -3.02 8.86
N VAL A 211 15.45 -1.81 8.33
CA VAL A 211 15.71 -1.60 6.89
C VAL A 211 17.01 -2.25 6.46
N ARG A 212 18.06 -2.20 7.29
CA ARG A 212 19.36 -2.84 7.00
C ARG A 212 19.23 -4.36 6.87
N SER A 213 18.41 -4.98 7.69
CA SER A 213 18.15 -6.43 7.62
C SER A 213 17.43 -6.86 6.33
N LEU A 214 16.80 -5.90 5.64
CA LEU A 214 15.99 -6.12 4.44
C LEU A 214 16.66 -5.68 3.12
N VAL A 215 17.93 -5.28 3.15
CA VAL A 215 18.67 -4.78 1.96
C VAL A 215 18.60 -5.77 0.78
N GLN A 216 18.68 -7.06 1.04
CA GLN A 216 18.59 -8.11 0.02
C GLN A 216 17.24 -8.16 -0.70
N PHE A 217 16.18 -7.63 -0.08
CA PHE A 217 14.82 -7.60 -0.61
C PHE A 217 14.42 -6.23 -1.16
N ARG A 218 15.31 -5.25 -1.17
CA ARG A 218 15.01 -3.85 -1.50
C ARG A 218 14.31 -3.63 -2.84
N GLU A 219 14.53 -4.51 -3.81
CA GLU A 219 13.89 -4.43 -5.13
C GLU A 219 12.45 -4.95 -5.14
N LEU A 220 12.01 -5.66 -4.11
CA LEU A 220 10.65 -6.16 -4.01
C LEU A 220 9.64 -5.03 -3.82
N ALA A 221 8.47 -5.19 -4.40
CA ALA A 221 7.39 -4.19 -4.34
C ALA A 221 6.95 -3.83 -2.90
N ALA A 222 7.10 -4.77 -1.95
CA ALA A 222 6.81 -4.57 -0.54
C ALA A 222 7.68 -3.45 0.05
N LEU A 223 8.96 -3.42 -0.31
CA LEU A 223 9.97 -2.49 0.23
C LEU A 223 9.98 -1.12 -0.47
N LYS A 224 9.33 -0.98 -1.64
CA LYS A 224 9.21 0.29 -2.36
C LYS A 224 8.16 1.19 -1.71
N THR A 225 8.32 1.46 -0.42
CA THR A 225 7.37 2.23 0.39
C THR A 225 8.09 3.29 1.24
N VAL A 226 7.33 4.27 1.72
CA VAL A 226 7.85 5.35 2.58
C VAL A 226 8.43 4.76 3.87
N GLY A 227 9.55 5.29 4.28
CA GLY A 227 10.32 4.82 5.43
C GLY A 227 11.47 3.91 5.03
N TYR A 228 11.27 3.00 4.09
CA TYR A 228 12.29 2.05 3.64
C TYR A 228 13.12 2.62 2.49
N LYS A 229 12.49 3.14 1.45
CA LYS A 229 13.20 3.64 0.28
C LYS A 229 14.14 4.81 0.61
N GLU A 230 13.75 5.72 1.50
CA GLU A 230 14.57 6.86 1.89
C GLU A 230 15.82 6.42 2.68
N ILE A 231 15.71 5.36 3.47
CA ILE A 231 16.84 4.78 4.19
C ILE A 231 17.73 3.97 3.25
N PHE A 232 17.17 3.23 2.29
CA PHE A 232 17.99 2.57 1.24
C PHE A 232 18.76 3.59 0.40
N ASP A 233 18.15 4.73 0.03
CA ASP A 233 18.84 5.81 -0.70
C ASP A 233 19.99 6.40 0.13
N TRP A 234 19.82 6.51 1.45
CA TRP A 234 20.90 6.93 2.35
C TRP A 234 22.03 5.87 2.43
N PHE A 235 21.72 4.58 2.48
CA PHE A 235 22.74 3.53 2.43
C PHE A 235 23.55 3.59 1.13
N ASP A 236 22.90 3.76 -0.02
CA ASP A 236 23.57 3.91 -1.31
C ASP A 236 24.53 5.09 -1.34
N TRP A 237 24.18 6.20 -0.68
CA TRP A 237 25.07 7.33 -0.51
C TRP A 237 26.26 6.99 0.37
N GLN A 238 26.05 6.35 1.52
CA GLN A 238 27.12 5.95 2.43
C GLN A 238 28.11 4.99 1.79
N ASP A 239 27.60 4.06 0.97
CA ASP A 239 28.40 3.03 0.29
C ASP A 239 29.06 3.55 -1.00
N GLY A 240 28.86 4.83 -1.34
CA GLY A 240 29.42 5.46 -2.55
C GLY A 240 28.86 4.91 -3.86
N LEU A 241 27.70 4.25 -3.81
CA LEU A 241 27.01 3.69 -4.99
C LEU A 241 26.34 4.78 -5.84
N VAL A 242 26.11 5.95 -5.26
CA VAL A 242 25.53 7.12 -5.91
C VAL A 242 26.37 8.35 -5.59
N SER A 243 26.56 9.22 -6.61
CA SER A 243 27.22 10.52 -6.45
C SER A 243 26.22 11.65 -6.68
N ALA A 244 26.55 12.87 -6.25
CA ALA A 244 25.70 14.03 -6.47
C ALA A 244 25.40 14.31 -7.96
N GLU A 245 26.29 13.90 -8.85
CA GLU A 245 26.19 14.09 -10.32
C GLU A 245 25.42 12.97 -11.02
N GLY A 246 25.43 11.74 -10.46
CA GLY A 246 24.78 10.56 -11.06
C GLY A 246 23.49 10.12 -10.36
N TRP A 247 23.04 10.90 -9.39
CA TRP A 247 21.88 10.53 -8.59
C TRP A 247 20.55 10.89 -9.28
N GLY A 248 19.81 9.83 -9.66
CA GLY A 248 18.41 9.99 -10.07
C GLY A 248 17.51 9.96 -8.84
N PRO A 249 16.84 11.06 -8.49
CA PRO A 249 16.00 11.09 -7.28
C PRO A 249 14.85 10.09 -7.37
N THR A 250 14.60 9.35 -6.29
CA THR A 250 13.38 8.54 -6.15
C THR A 250 12.11 9.39 -6.22
N THR A 251 12.27 10.71 -5.98
CA THR A 251 11.23 11.72 -6.21
C THR A 251 11.88 12.89 -6.96
N PRO A 252 11.38 13.29 -8.14
CA PRO A 252 11.92 14.45 -8.87
C PRO A 252 11.97 15.70 -7.99
N GLY A 253 13.14 16.36 -7.96
CA GLY A 253 13.38 17.57 -7.17
C GLY A 253 13.94 17.34 -5.76
N ASP A 254 14.11 16.09 -5.34
CA ASP A 254 14.78 15.79 -4.06
C ASP A 254 16.27 15.58 -4.29
N GLY A 255 17.15 16.33 -3.86
CA GLY A 255 18.58 16.03 -3.92
C GLY A 255 18.94 14.70 -3.22
N PRO A 256 20.21 14.28 -3.24
CA PRO A 256 20.67 13.03 -2.66
C PRO A 256 20.34 12.93 -1.16
N VAL A 257 20.17 11.72 -0.65
CA VAL A 257 19.96 11.45 0.77
C VAL A 257 21.32 11.26 1.43
N THR A 258 21.95 12.39 1.77
CA THR A 258 23.33 12.45 2.23
C THR A 258 23.53 12.12 3.72
N SER A 259 22.46 12.13 4.49
CA SER A 259 22.50 11.85 5.93
C SER A 259 21.20 11.22 6.43
N LEU A 260 21.24 10.64 7.64
CA LEU A 260 20.05 10.11 8.30
C LEU A 260 19.01 11.20 8.57
N GLU A 261 19.45 12.40 8.98
CA GLU A 261 18.55 13.53 9.21
C GLU A 261 17.79 13.87 7.92
N ARG A 262 18.49 13.84 6.78
CA ARG A 262 17.85 14.06 5.47
C ARG A 262 16.85 12.96 5.12
N ALA A 263 17.16 11.70 5.41
CA ALA A 263 16.24 10.58 5.25
C ALA A 263 14.98 10.80 6.11
N VAL A 264 15.14 11.18 7.37
CA VAL A 264 14.03 11.47 8.31
C VAL A 264 13.14 12.59 7.79
N GLU A 265 13.69 13.71 7.33
CA GLU A 265 12.93 14.81 6.73
C GLU A 265 12.07 14.34 5.55
N LEU A 266 12.67 13.53 4.67
CA LEU A 266 11.99 12.99 3.50
C LEU A 266 10.89 12.00 3.90
N ILE A 267 11.12 11.11 4.86
CA ILE A 267 10.12 10.19 5.40
C ILE A 267 8.94 10.98 5.99
N GLN A 268 9.20 12.00 6.80
CA GLN A 268 8.16 12.86 7.38
C GLN A 268 7.33 13.52 6.28
N ARG A 269 7.98 14.14 5.29
CA ARG A 269 7.31 14.80 4.16
C ARG A 269 6.49 13.80 3.34
N ASN A 270 7.07 12.66 2.97
CA ASN A 270 6.41 11.66 2.13
C ASN A 270 5.25 10.98 2.86
N THR A 271 5.34 10.83 4.19
CA THR A 271 4.23 10.36 5.04
C THR A 271 3.10 11.37 5.08
N ARG A 272 3.39 12.69 5.19
CA ARG A 272 2.37 13.74 5.07
C ARG A 272 1.69 13.73 3.70
N HIS A 273 2.47 13.54 2.62
CA HIS A 273 1.92 13.39 1.26
C HIS A 273 1.04 12.14 1.14
N TYR A 274 1.44 11.04 1.77
CA TYR A 274 0.64 9.82 1.79
C TYR A 274 -0.69 10.04 2.52
N ALA A 275 -0.67 10.67 3.69
CA ALA A 275 -1.89 11.04 4.43
C ALA A 275 -2.82 11.94 3.60
N LYS A 276 -2.26 12.95 2.89
CA LYS A 276 -3.04 13.81 1.98
C LYS A 276 -3.67 13.00 0.84
N ARG A 277 -2.93 12.05 0.25
CA ARG A 277 -3.48 11.16 -0.79
C ARG A 277 -4.63 10.31 -0.27
N GLN A 278 -4.52 9.76 0.95
CA GLN A 278 -5.61 8.99 1.57
C GLN A 278 -6.87 9.85 1.74
N LEU A 279 -6.73 11.08 2.27
CA LEU A 279 -7.89 12.00 2.42
C LEU A 279 -8.51 12.37 1.07
N SER A 280 -7.69 12.61 0.04
CA SER A 280 -8.19 12.91 -1.31
C SER A 280 -8.85 11.70 -1.97
N TYR A 281 -8.39 10.49 -1.69
CA TYR A 281 -8.96 9.25 -2.20
C TYR A 281 -10.34 9.02 -1.59
N TRP A 282 -10.41 8.99 -0.27
CA TRP A 282 -11.64 8.71 0.47
C TRP A 282 -12.65 9.87 0.45
N GLY A 283 -12.19 11.12 0.28
CA GLY A 283 -13.07 12.28 0.20
C GLY A 283 -14.02 12.29 -1.01
N ARG A 284 -13.84 11.36 -1.96
CA ARG A 284 -14.74 11.16 -3.10
C ARG A 284 -15.95 10.28 -2.76
N ASP A 285 -15.83 9.44 -1.75
CA ASP A 285 -16.87 8.53 -1.33
C ASP A 285 -17.81 9.23 -0.34
N LYS A 286 -19.03 9.52 -0.80
CA LYS A 286 -20.06 10.19 -0.02
C LYS A 286 -20.72 9.29 1.02
N SER A 287 -20.48 7.98 0.98
CA SER A 287 -21.01 7.02 1.95
C SER A 287 -20.20 7.00 3.25
N ILE A 288 -19.02 7.62 3.27
CA ILE A 288 -18.16 7.66 4.46
C ILE A 288 -18.72 8.67 5.48
N ARG A 289 -18.98 8.18 6.69
CA ARG A 289 -19.24 9.02 7.85
C ARG A 289 -17.92 9.48 8.48
N TRP A 290 -17.64 10.77 8.34
CA TRP A 290 -16.39 11.34 8.88
C TRP A 290 -16.56 11.69 10.36
N MET A 291 -15.55 11.34 11.16
CA MET A 291 -15.47 11.62 12.59
C MET A 291 -14.14 12.30 12.90
N GLU A 292 -14.20 13.42 13.60
CA GLU A 292 -13.00 14.06 14.16
C GLU A 292 -12.68 13.44 15.53
N ILE A 293 -11.42 13.07 15.74
CA ILE A 293 -10.94 12.36 16.94
C ILE A 293 -9.69 12.97 17.52
#